data_ec605dc0b62381ef1785d5361f185f6f
#
_entry.id   ec605dc0b62381ef1785d5361f185f6f
#
_cell.length_a   1.000
_cell.length_b   1.000
_cell.length_c   1.000
_cell.angle_alpha   90.00
_cell.angle_beta   90.00
_cell.angle_gamma   90.00
#
_symmetry.space_group_name_H-M   'P 1'
#
loop_
_entity.id
_entity.type
_entity.pdbx_description
1 polymer ?
#
loop_
_entity_poly.entity_id
_entity_poly.type
_entity_poly.pdbx_seq_one_letter_code
_entity_poly.pdbx_strand_id
1 'polypeptide(L)'
;MTNGDVLAAVDKLKQFNQEFEFIHVVGESTLPLWLALSEAQKELSAIYHKPAFVLLEAVFPTEDSDGSGGIYDWAAQMETDRKKIANTDIQVCAAWGRIVRLDGRTQIANLAGLVSGRYAKAPVQESIGKTRPDAGYGFSGARLTELLPAGYNNSVIELLDVAGYLTFREYDGLSD
;
A
#
# COMPACT_ATOMS: atom_id res chain seq x y z
N MET A 1 11.84 -10.23 8.86
CA MET A 1 12.54 -9.81 7.61
C MET A 1 13.16 -8.47 7.89
N THR A 2 14.45 -8.29 7.68
CA THR A 2 15.14 -7.01 7.89
C THR A 2 15.10 -6.16 6.62
N ASN A 3 15.32 -4.85 6.75
CA ASN A 3 15.45 -3.97 5.56
C ASN A 3 16.57 -4.44 4.62
N GLY A 4 17.66 -4.99 5.16
CA GLY A 4 18.74 -5.56 4.38
C GLY A 4 18.34 -6.75 3.53
N ASP A 5 17.47 -7.62 4.05
CA ASP A 5 16.96 -8.78 3.30
C ASP A 5 16.12 -8.34 2.10
N VAL A 6 15.30 -7.28 2.29
CA VAL A 6 14.47 -6.72 1.21
C VAL A 6 15.35 -6.13 0.11
N LEU A 7 16.34 -5.33 0.49
CA LEU A 7 17.26 -4.71 -0.49
C LEU A 7 18.08 -5.77 -1.24
N ALA A 8 18.57 -6.79 -0.55
CA ALA A 8 19.25 -7.91 -1.17
C ALA A 8 18.36 -8.71 -2.15
N ALA A 9 17.08 -8.80 -1.86
CA ALA A 9 16.12 -9.40 -2.80
C ALA A 9 15.92 -8.53 -4.04
N VAL A 10 15.77 -7.21 -3.87
CA VAL A 10 15.66 -6.26 -4.99
C VAL A 10 16.92 -6.26 -5.87
N ASP A 11 18.09 -6.36 -5.28
CA ASP A 11 19.36 -6.47 -6.03
C ASP A 11 19.40 -7.72 -6.94
N LYS A 12 18.80 -8.83 -6.50
CA LYS A 12 18.67 -10.01 -7.36
C LYS A 12 17.71 -9.78 -8.54
N LEU A 13 16.69 -8.95 -8.37
CA LEU A 13 15.75 -8.61 -9.44
C LEU A 13 16.43 -7.79 -10.56
N LYS A 14 17.49 -7.04 -10.27
CA LYS A 14 18.26 -6.31 -11.28
C LYS A 14 18.80 -7.26 -12.37
N GLN A 15 19.22 -8.46 -11.98
CA GLN A 15 19.80 -9.47 -12.87
C GLN A 15 18.78 -10.51 -13.37
N PHE A 16 17.53 -10.39 -12.95
CA PHE A 16 16.48 -11.35 -13.33
C PHE A 16 16.06 -11.15 -14.79
N ASN A 17 15.98 -12.22 -15.57
CA ASN A 17 15.75 -12.11 -17.02
C ASN A 17 14.28 -11.95 -17.43
N GLN A 18 13.36 -12.00 -16.49
CA GLN A 18 11.94 -11.80 -16.78
C GLN A 18 11.52 -10.37 -16.51
N GLU A 19 10.57 -9.88 -17.26
CA GLU A 19 9.92 -8.60 -17.04
C GLU A 19 8.90 -8.70 -15.91
N PHE A 20 8.78 -7.65 -15.13
CA PHE A 20 7.79 -7.51 -14.07
C PHE A 20 7.37 -6.03 -13.99
N GLU A 21 6.13 -5.79 -13.66
CA GLU A 21 5.54 -4.45 -13.66
C GLU A 21 5.55 -3.81 -12.28
N PHE A 22 5.52 -4.62 -11.22
CA PHE A 22 5.55 -4.10 -9.86
C PHE A 22 6.26 -5.05 -8.88
N ILE A 23 6.69 -4.47 -7.76
CA ILE A 23 7.27 -5.17 -6.63
C ILE A 23 6.39 -4.87 -5.42
N HIS A 24 5.80 -5.89 -4.81
CA HIS A 24 5.08 -5.73 -3.55
C HIS A 24 5.95 -6.22 -2.38
N VAL A 25 6.28 -5.33 -1.47
CA VAL A 25 6.99 -5.67 -0.24
C VAL A 25 5.94 -5.90 0.85
N VAL A 26 5.76 -7.15 1.22
CA VAL A 26 4.78 -7.58 2.23
C VAL A 26 5.36 -7.38 3.62
N GLY A 27 4.60 -6.72 4.47
CA GLY A 27 4.95 -6.43 5.85
C GLY A 27 5.22 -4.95 6.10
N GLU A 28 5.03 -4.55 7.34
CA GLU A 28 5.19 -3.15 7.75
C GLU A 28 6.57 -2.60 7.42
N SER A 29 6.58 -1.41 6.89
CA SER A 29 7.79 -0.72 6.43
C SER A 29 7.80 0.75 6.87
N THR A 30 8.99 1.29 7.05
CA THR A 30 9.23 2.64 7.54
C THR A 30 10.01 3.47 6.52
N LEU A 31 10.04 4.78 6.73
CA LEU A 31 10.70 5.75 5.86
C LEU A 31 12.12 5.36 5.40
N PRO A 32 13.03 4.84 6.24
CA PRO A 32 14.36 4.43 5.78
C PRO A 32 14.32 3.38 4.67
N LEU A 33 13.41 2.41 4.76
CA LEU A 33 13.23 1.42 3.71
C LEU A 33 12.61 2.03 2.46
N TRP A 34 11.64 2.94 2.61
CA TRP A 34 11.00 3.62 1.47
C TRP A 34 12.00 4.43 0.66
N LEU A 35 12.92 5.15 1.34
CA LEU A 35 13.98 5.91 0.68
C LEU A 35 14.96 4.99 -0.06
N ALA A 36 15.40 3.92 0.58
CA ALA A 36 16.33 2.96 -0.04
C ALA A 36 15.70 2.27 -1.26
N LEU A 37 14.42 1.90 -1.18
CA LEU A 37 13.69 1.31 -2.31
C LEU A 37 13.42 2.33 -3.42
N SER A 38 13.24 3.61 -3.09
CA SER A 38 13.13 4.67 -4.07
C SER A 38 14.39 4.79 -4.92
N GLU A 39 15.56 4.73 -4.31
CA GLU A 39 16.83 4.74 -5.05
C GLU A 39 17.02 3.45 -5.86
N ALA A 40 16.72 2.29 -5.28
CA ALA A 40 16.80 1.01 -5.99
C ALA A 40 15.84 0.95 -7.20
N GLN A 41 14.63 1.53 -7.09
CA GLN A 41 13.66 1.60 -8.18
C GLN A 41 14.17 2.52 -9.31
N LYS A 42 14.73 3.68 -8.98
CA LYS A 42 15.34 4.56 -9.99
C LYS A 42 16.48 3.85 -10.73
N GLU A 43 17.31 3.10 -10.03
CA GLU A 43 18.38 2.31 -10.61
C GLU A 43 17.84 1.20 -11.53
N LEU A 44 16.81 0.46 -11.09
CA LEU A 44 16.12 -0.54 -11.90
C LEU A 44 15.59 0.05 -13.21
N SER A 45 14.97 1.21 -13.15
CA SER A 45 14.42 1.88 -14.33
C SER A 45 15.50 2.45 -15.25
N ALA A 46 16.47 3.20 -14.70
CA ALA A 46 17.44 3.96 -15.49
C ALA A 46 18.58 3.09 -16.05
N ILE A 47 19.08 2.12 -15.28
CA ILE A 47 20.25 1.32 -15.64
C ILE A 47 19.84 -0.03 -16.23
N TYR A 48 18.88 -0.70 -15.58
CA TYR A 48 18.49 -2.05 -15.97
C TYR A 48 17.29 -2.09 -16.92
N HIS A 49 16.72 -0.92 -17.25
CA HIS A 49 15.58 -0.77 -18.16
C HIS A 49 14.35 -1.62 -17.76
N LYS A 50 14.14 -1.74 -16.45
CA LYS A 50 13.01 -2.45 -15.85
C LYS A 50 12.12 -1.46 -15.12
N PRO A 51 11.24 -0.73 -15.83
CA PRO A 51 10.34 0.22 -15.20
C PRO A 51 9.30 -0.55 -14.38
N ALA A 52 9.43 -0.51 -13.08
CA ALA A 52 8.51 -1.13 -12.15
C ALA A 52 8.17 -0.15 -11.04
N PHE A 53 6.94 -0.15 -10.57
CA PHE A 53 6.60 0.56 -9.35
C PHE A 53 6.72 -0.35 -8.13
N VAL A 54 6.89 0.25 -6.95
CA VAL A 54 7.03 -0.47 -5.69
C VAL A 54 5.82 -0.17 -4.82
N LEU A 55 5.15 -1.21 -4.37
CA LEU A 55 4.03 -1.15 -3.43
C LEU A 55 4.50 -1.58 -2.04
N LEU A 56 4.26 -0.74 -1.05
CA LEU A 56 4.72 -0.89 0.33
C LEU A 56 3.53 -0.85 1.29
N GLU A 57 3.73 -1.43 2.46
CA GLU A 57 2.78 -1.40 3.57
C GLU A 57 3.30 -0.45 4.66
N ALA A 58 2.49 0.52 5.06
CA ALA A 58 2.80 1.40 6.18
C ALA A 58 2.75 0.64 7.52
N VAL A 59 3.34 1.23 8.56
CA VAL A 59 3.23 0.73 9.93
C VAL A 59 1.83 1.03 10.46
N PHE A 60 1.21 0.05 11.10
CA PHE A 60 -0.09 0.21 11.75
C PHE A 60 0.03 1.25 12.89
N PRO A 61 -0.85 2.25 12.95
CA PRO A 61 -0.81 3.22 14.03
C PRO A 61 -1.13 2.54 15.37
N THR A 62 -0.27 2.75 16.34
CA THR A 62 -0.47 2.30 17.73
C THR A 62 -0.61 3.52 18.62
N GLU A 63 -1.57 3.49 19.53
CA GLU A 63 -1.66 4.48 20.59
C GLU A 63 -0.60 4.18 21.65
N ASP A 64 0.09 5.22 22.11
CA ASP A 64 0.98 5.08 23.26
C ASP A 64 0.18 4.90 24.55
N SER A 65 0.80 4.33 25.57
CA SER A 65 0.14 4.01 26.85
C SER A 65 -0.38 5.23 27.62
N ASP A 66 0.04 6.44 27.26
CA ASP A 66 -0.39 7.72 27.82
C ASP A 66 -1.49 8.40 26.96
N GLY A 67 -1.94 7.73 25.88
CA GLY A 67 -2.92 8.28 24.94
C GLY A 67 -2.35 9.31 23.96
N SER A 68 -1.04 9.53 23.96
CA SER A 68 -0.34 10.29 22.92
C SER A 68 -0.14 9.42 21.68
N GLY A 69 0.15 10.02 20.54
CA GLY A 69 0.37 9.25 19.30
C GLY A 69 -0.90 8.79 18.59
N GLY A 70 -2.03 9.45 18.85
CA GLY A 70 -3.30 9.14 18.20
C GLY A 70 -3.23 9.19 16.68
N ILE A 71 -4.28 8.68 16.03
CA ILE A 71 -4.35 8.53 14.57
C ILE A 71 -4.04 9.83 13.79
N TYR A 72 -4.35 10.99 14.35
CA TYR A 72 -4.06 12.29 13.73
C TYR A 72 -2.57 12.63 13.76
N ASP A 73 -1.88 12.33 14.86
CA ASP A 73 -0.43 12.54 14.98
C ASP A 73 0.32 11.59 14.06
N TRP A 74 -0.12 10.33 13.99
CA TRP A 74 0.39 9.35 13.03
C TRP A 74 0.19 9.83 11.59
N ALA A 75 -1.00 10.33 11.23
CA ALA A 75 -1.28 10.81 9.88
C ALA A 75 -0.44 12.06 9.52
N ALA A 76 -0.21 12.97 10.47
CA ALA A 76 0.67 14.13 10.30
C ALA A 76 2.14 13.70 10.11
N GLN A 77 2.59 12.69 10.85
CA GLN A 77 3.93 12.12 10.66
C GLN A 77 4.05 11.47 9.27
N MET A 78 3.04 10.72 8.84
CA MET A 78 2.99 10.12 7.52
C MET A 78 3.07 11.17 6.40
N GLU A 79 2.32 12.29 6.52
CA GLU A 79 2.42 13.40 5.58
C GLU A 79 3.85 13.97 5.50
N THR A 80 4.48 14.15 6.66
CA THR A 80 5.86 14.63 6.75
C THR A 80 6.84 13.66 6.08
N ASP A 81 6.66 12.37 6.27
CA ASP A 81 7.52 11.33 5.71
C ASP A 81 7.33 11.21 4.19
N ARG A 82 6.11 11.34 3.70
CA ARG A 82 5.83 11.28 2.26
C ARG A 82 6.52 12.41 1.49
N LYS A 83 6.56 13.62 2.06
CA LYS A 83 7.27 14.77 1.46
C LYS A 83 8.77 14.54 1.24
N LYS A 84 9.37 13.58 1.94
CA LYS A 84 10.78 13.20 1.78
C LYS A 84 11.01 12.26 0.60
N ILE A 85 9.94 11.67 0.04
CA ILE A 85 10.03 10.72 -1.08
C ILE A 85 9.69 11.42 -2.38
N ALA A 86 10.70 11.83 -3.13
CA ALA A 86 10.54 12.45 -4.45
C ALA A 86 10.51 11.38 -5.57
N ASN A 87 9.63 10.39 -5.45
CA ASN A 87 9.47 9.32 -6.44
C ASN A 87 8.00 8.92 -6.53
N THR A 88 7.41 9.05 -7.71
CA THR A 88 6.00 8.70 -8.00
C THR A 88 5.78 7.20 -8.12
N ASP A 89 6.83 6.43 -8.41
CA ASP A 89 6.77 4.98 -8.58
C ASP A 89 6.83 4.22 -7.25
N ILE A 90 6.96 4.94 -6.13
CA ILE A 90 6.83 4.39 -4.79
C ILE A 90 5.43 4.68 -4.26
N GLN A 91 4.67 3.63 -4.06
CA GLN A 91 3.31 3.69 -3.51
C GLN A 91 3.29 3.01 -2.13
N VAL A 92 2.74 3.69 -1.15
CA VAL A 92 2.62 3.17 0.21
C VAL A 92 1.15 3.08 0.56
N CYS A 93 0.69 1.89 0.95
CA CYS A 93 -0.67 1.65 1.41
C CYS A 93 -0.77 1.92 2.91
N ALA A 94 -1.58 2.90 3.25
CA ALA A 94 -1.84 3.33 4.62
C ALA A 94 -3.29 2.99 5.03
N ALA A 95 -3.73 1.79 4.75
CA ALA A 95 -5.05 1.29 5.11
C ALA A 95 -5.00 -0.17 5.49
N TRP A 96 -5.78 -0.53 6.49
CA TRP A 96 -5.93 -1.91 6.97
C TRP A 96 -7.40 -2.27 7.02
N GLY A 97 -7.64 -3.57 7.01
CA GLY A 97 -8.99 -4.07 7.12
C GLY A 97 -9.06 -5.40 7.84
N ARG A 98 -10.21 -5.64 8.43
CA ARG A 98 -10.57 -6.96 8.93
C ARG A 98 -11.09 -7.81 7.78
N ILE A 99 -10.33 -8.78 7.38
CA ILE A 99 -10.62 -9.65 6.24
C ILE A 99 -11.08 -11.01 6.75
N VAL A 100 -12.17 -11.54 6.19
CA VAL A 100 -12.62 -12.92 6.42
C VAL A 100 -11.95 -13.82 5.39
N ARG A 101 -11.10 -14.71 5.86
CA ARG A 101 -10.42 -15.70 5.01
C ARG A 101 -11.38 -16.80 4.52
N LEU A 102 -10.94 -17.56 3.53
CA LEU A 102 -11.71 -18.69 2.99
C LEU A 102 -12.00 -19.79 4.03
N ASP A 103 -11.17 -19.90 5.06
CA ASP A 103 -11.35 -20.81 6.18
C ASP A 103 -12.33 -20.27 7.26
N GLY A 104 -12.95 -19.11 7.03
CA GLY A 104 -13.88 -18.45 7.95
C GLY A 104 -13.23 -17.67 9.08
N ARG A 105 -11.89 -17.70 9.21
CA ARG A 105 -11.18 -16.93 10.24
C ARG A 105 -11.05 -15.48 9.83
N THR A 106 -11.11 -14.57 10.80
CA THR A 106 -10.85 -13.15 10.58
C THR A 106 -9.38 -12.82 10.83
N GLN A 107 -8.84 -11.96 9.98
CA GLN A 107 -7.47 -11.47 10.08
C GLN A 107 -7.43 -9.97 9.81
N ILE A 108 -6.64 -9.23 10.59
CA ILE A 108 -6.29 -7.85 10.23
C ILE A 108 -5.10 -7.92 9.29
N ALA A 109 -5.23 -7.22 8.16
CA ALA A 109 -4.17 -7.17 7.17
C ALA A 109 -4.12 -5.78 6.51
N ASN A 110 -2.95 -5.38 6.07
CA ASN A 110 -2.81 -4.21 5.21
C ASN A 110 -3.49 -4.48 3.86
N LEU A 111 -4.18 -3.50 3.32
CA LEU A 111 -4.96 -3.63 2.10
C LEU A 111 -4.10 -3.55 0.81
N ALA A 112 -2.80 -3.36 0.93
CA ALA A 112 -1.86 -3.44 -0.20
C ALA A 112 -1.97 -4.76 -0.98
N GLY A 113 -2.25 -5.87 -0.28
CA GLY A 113 -2.50 -7.17 -0.91
C GLY A 113 -3.71 -7.16 -1.86
N LEU A 114 -4.78 -6.43 -1.53
CA LEU A 114 -5.93 -6.25 -2.42
C LEU A 114 -5.57 -5.36 -3.62
N VAL A 115 -4.77 -4.31 -3.39
CA VAL A 115 -4.29 -3.42 -4.45
C VAL A 115 -3.41 -4.19 -5.44
N SER A 116 -2.45 -4.99 -4.95
CA SER A 116 -1.58 -5.79 -5.81
C SER A 116 -2.36 -6.84 -6.62
N GLY A 117 -3.36 -7.48 -6.02
CA GLY A 117 -4.25 -8.38 -6.73
C GLY A 117 -5.06 -7.68 -7.85
N ARG A 118 -5.41 -6.42 -7.63
CA ARG A 118 -6.09 -5.61 -8.64
C ARG A 118 -5.15 -5.18 -9.77
N TYR A 119 -3.92 -4.77 -9.46
CA TYR A 119 -2.90 -4.50 -10.47
C TYR A 119 -2.64 -5.72 -11.36
N ALA A 120 -2.50 -6.90 -10.77
CA ALA A 120 -2.28 -8.13 -11.51
C ALA A 120 -3.45 -8.54 -12.42
N LYS A 121 -4.67 -8.03 -12.15
CA LYS A 121 -5.88 -8.37 -12.90
C LYS A 121 -6.25 -7.31 -13.95
N ALA A 122 -5.95 -6.04 -13.69
CA ALA A 122 -6.33 -4.95 -14.58
C ALA A 122 -5.43 -4.88 -15.81
N PRO A 123 -5.98 -4.68 -17.03
CA PRO A 123 -5.17 -4.37 -18.20
C PRO A 123 -4.38 -3.07 -17.99
N VAL A 124 -3.16 -2.99 -18.55
CA VAL A 124 -2.23 -1.85 -18.39
C VAL A 124 -2.86 -0.49 -18.73
N GLN A 125 -3.79 -0.47 -19.69
CA GLN A 125 -4.48 0.76 -20.12
C GLN A 125 -5.64 1.17 -19.23
N GLU A 126 -5.98 0.39 -18.19
CA GLU A 126 -7.10 0.68 -17.31
C GLU A 126 -6.65 1.16 -15.93
N SER A 127 -7.30 2.23 -15.45
CA SER A 127 -7.07 2.70 -14.09
C SER A 127 -7.63 1.73 -13.06
N ILE A 128 -6.83 1.37 -12.08
CA ILE A 128 -7.27 0.56 -10.93
C ILE A 128 -8.28 1.30 -10.04
N GLY A 129 -8.37 2.62 -10.13
CA GLY A 129 -9.30 3.45 -9.39
C GLY A 129 -10.76 3.36 -9.85
N LYS A 130 -11.07 2.58 -10.90
CA LYS A 130 -12.46 2.35 -11.30
C LYS A 130 -13.21 1.59 -10.22
N THR A 131 -14.23 2.21 -9.67
CA THR A 131 -15.08 1.65 -8.60
C THR A 131 -16.33 0.94 -9.11
N ARG A 132 -16.59 0.95 -10.44
CA ARG A 132 -17.81 0.38 -11.00
C ARG A 132 -17.85 -1.15 -10.83
N PRO A 133 -18.96 -1.70 -10.33
CA PRO A 133 -19.13 -3.15 -10.16
C PRO A 133 -19.03 -3.92 -11.47
N ASP A 134 -19.47 -3.32 -12.59
CA ASP A 134 -19.46 -3.89 -13.94
C ASP A 134 -18.07 -3.95 -14.57
N ALA A 135 -17.09 -3.25 -14.04
CA ALA A 135 -15.71 -3.32 -14.55
C ALA A 135 -14.99 -4.64 -14.26
N GLY A 136 -15.61 -5.56 -13.52
CA GLY A 136 -15.04 -6.89 -13.24
C GLY A 136 -13.78 -6.88 -12.34
N TYR A 137 -13.37 -5.70 -11.88
CA TYR A 137 -12.14 -5.49 -11.09
C TYR A 137 -12.43 -5.24 -9.61
N GLY A 138 -13.64 -5.52 -9.15
CA GLY A 138 -13.98 -5.45 -7.73
C GLY A 138 -13.10 -6.40 -6.92
N PHE A 139 -13.01 -6.14 -5.62
CA PHE A 139 -12.32 -7.02 -4.67
C PHE A 139 -13.12 -8.32 -4.43
N SER A 140 -13.58 -8.95 -5.53
CA SER A 140 -14.40 -10.16 -5.45
C SER A 140 -13.62 -11.28 -4.76
N GLY A 141 -14.18 -11.85 -3.72
CA GLY A 141 -13.56 -12.86 -2.87
C GLY A 141 -12.90 -12.30 -1.60
N ALA A 142 -12.63 -11.00 -1.52
CA ALA A 142 -12.24 -10.38 -0.27
C ALA A 142 -13.49 -9.96 0.52
N ARG A 143 -13.72 -10.57 1.67
CA ARG A 143 -14.75 -10.15 2.62
C ARG A 143 -14.15 -9.17 3.59
N LEU A 144 -14.07 -7.90 3.19
CA LEU A 144 -13.69 -6.80 4.05
C LEU A 144 -14.91 -6.46 4.93
N THR A 145 -14.76 -6.58 6.24
CA THR A 145 -15.86 -6.32 7.19
C THR A 145 -15.68 -5.00 7.93
N GLU A 146 -14.49 -4.44 7.97
CA GLU A 146 -14.18 -3.24 8.72
C GLU A 146 -12.90 -2.59 8.19
N LEU A 147 -12.89 -1.26 8.05
CA LEU A 147 -11.67 -0.50 7.84
C LEU A 147 -11.03 -0.16 9.19
N LEU A 148 -9.72 -0.23 9.25
CA LEU A 148 -8.92 0.04 10.43
C LEU A 148 -7.78 1.01 10.08
N PRO A 149 -7.23 1.73 11.04
CA PRO A 149 -7.45 1.70 12.49
C PRO A 149 -8.75 2.38 12.94
N ALA A 150 -9.14 2.16 14.17
CA ALA A 150 -10.24 2.90 14.79
C ALA A 150 -9.95 4.41 14.70
N GLY A 151 -10.98 5.20 14.35
CA GLY A 151 -10.79 6.64 14.08
C GLY A 151 -10.30 6.98 12.67
N TYR A 152 -10.19 6.00 11.77
CA TYR A 152 -9.89 6.17 10.36
C TYR A 152 -11.10 6.76 9.64
N ASN A 153 -11.30 8.05 9.84
CA ASN A 153 -12.42 8.80 9.30
C ASN A 153 -12.04 9.55 8.01
N ASN A 154 -13.04 10.17 7.38
CA ASN A 154 -12.84 10.87 6.12
C ASN A 154 -11.76 11.96 6.17
N SER A 155 -11.57 12.64 7.30
CA SER A 155 -10.55 13.68 7.45
C SER A 155 -9.13 13.10 7.44
N VAL A 156 -8.91 11.98 8.13
CA VAL A 156 -7.63 11.26 8.11
C VAL A 156 -7.35 10.68 6.72
N ILE A 157 -8.37 10.08 6.10
CA ILE A 157 -8.25 9.54 4.73
C ILE A 157 -7.89 10.65 3.75
N GLU A 158 -8.55 11.81 3.82
CA GLU A 158 -8.28 12.94 2.95
C GLU A 158 -6.85 13.48 3.11
N LEU A 159 -6.37 13.58 4.35
CA LEU A 159 -5.00 14.01 4.62
C LEU A 159 -3.98 13.04 4.01
N LEU A 160 -4.17 11.74 4.17
CA LEU A 160 -3.29 10.71 3.60
C LEU A 160 -3.37 10.67 2.06
N ASP A 161 -4.57 10.83 1.51
CA ASP A 161 -4.81 10.83 0.06
C ASP A 161 -4.11 12.04 -0.60
N VAL A 162 -4.27 13.24 -0.02
CA VAL A 162 -3.56 14.45 -0.46
C VAL A 162 -2.05 14.31 -0.33
N ALA A 163 -1.58 13.62 0.71
CA ALA A 163 -0.15 13.31 0.86
C ALA A 163 0.36 12.30 -0.18
N GLY A 164 -0.51 11.56 -0.87
CA GLY A 164 -0.17 10.60 -1.92
C GLY A 164 0.02 9.16 -1.41
N TYR A 165 -0.68 8.79 -0.36
CA TYR A 165 -0.80 7.39 0.08
C TYR A 165 -1.96 6.68 -0.62
N LEU A 166 -1.88 5.37 -0.73
CA LEU A 166 -3.02 4.56 -1.11
C LEU A 166 -3.94 4.38 0.10
N THR A 167 -5.16 4.87 -0.03
CA THR A 167 -6.19 4.83 1.00
C THR A 167 -7.43 4.09 0.52
N PHE A 168 -8.29 3.72 1.45
CA PHE A 168 -9.58 3.10 1.18
C PHE A 168 -10.68 3.92 1.85
N ARG A 169 -11.82 4.06 1.17
CA ARG A 169 -13.00 4.70 1.72
C ARG A 169 -14.17 3.72 1.70
N GLU A 170 -14.97 3.80 2.73
CA GLU A 170 -16.27 3.17 2.75
C GLU A 170 -17.29 4.18 2.21
N TYR A 171 -18.07 3.77 1.23
CA TYR A 171 -19.18 4.55 0.72
C TYR A 171 -20.48 3.91 1.18
N ASP A 172 -21.23 4.62 2.03
CA ASP A 172 -22.60 4.23 2.37
C ASP A 172 -23.46 4.22 1.11
N GLY A 173 -24.03 3.08 0.77
CA GLY A 173 -24.97 2.93 -0.34
C GLY A 173 -24.49 2.15 -1.57
N LEU A 174 -23.34 1.51 -1.54
CA LEU A 174 -22.90 0.53 -2.54
C LEU A 174 -23.08 -0.92 -2.06
N SER A 175 -24.06 -1.16 -1.21
CA SER A 175 -24.55 -2.49 -0.86
C SER A 175 -25.74 -2.82 -1.74
N ASP A 176 -25.50 -3.22 -2.98
CA ASP A 176 -26.39 -4.03 -3.83
C ASP A 176 -25.56 -5.00 -4.66
#